data_c590bd484a6463c53c159df257e8c2da
#
_entry.id   c590bd484a6463c53c159df257e8c2da
#
_cell.length_a   1.000
_cell.length_b   1.000
_cell.length_c   1.000
_cell.angle_alpha   90.00
_cell.angle_beta   90.00
_cell.angle_gamma   90.00
#
_symmetry.space_group_name_H-M   'P 1'
#
loop_
_entity.id
_entity.type
_entity.pdbx_description
1 polymer ?
#
loop_
_entity_poly.entity_id
_entity_poly.type
_entity_poly.pdbx_seq_one_letter_code
_entity_poly.pdbx_strand_id
1 'polypeptide(L)'
;MSKKKNDKNKKKDTKKAEKAPAKPSTFLARVYVSLKPTVNDPEGITIGGALGSLGFESVTGVRSGRFFQVTLKAADAKEAVSQVDQMCSRLLANPVIETYSFEVIKA
;
A
#
# COMPACT_ATOMS: atom_id res chain seq x y z
N MET A 1 39.63 -0.86 13.95
CA MET A 1 39.13 0.14 14.13
C MET A 1 38.60 0.56 13.96
N SER A 2 38.77 -0.53 13.86
CA SER A 2 38.12 0.19 14.03
C SER A 2 37.53 0.31 13.69
N LYS A 3 37.66 -0.25 13.51
CA LYS A 3 37.00 0.24 13.68
C LYS A 3 36.27 0.45 13.20
N LYS A 4 36.52 -0.38 13.17
CA LYS A 4 35.77 0.11 13.22
C LYS A 4 35.00 0.32 12.63
N LYS A 5 35.27 -0.54 12.64
CA LYS A 5 34.55 -0.03 12.63
C LYS A 5 33.79 0.23 12.02
N ASN A 6 34.03 -0.75 12.04
CA ASN A 6 33.26 0.00 11.98
C ASN A 6 32.60 0.07 11.21
N ASP A 7 32.86 -0.84 11.36
CA ASP A 7 32.30 -0.22 11.30
C ASP A 7 31.65 -0.20 10.51
N LYS A 8 31.84 -0.84 10.46
CA LYS A 8 31.30 -0.39 10.38
C LYS A 8 30.77 -0.18 9.79
N ASN A 9 31.05 -1.06 9.92
CA ASN A 9 30.56 -0.30 9.90
C ASN A 9 29.96 -0.27 9.27
N LYS A 10 30.20 -1.06 9.37
CA LYS A 10 29.77 -0.58 9.46
C LYS A 10 29.05 -0.44 8.96
N LYS A 11 29.16 -1.28 9.03
CA LYS A 11 28.57 -0.77 9.12
C LYS A 11 27.84 -0.66 8.79
N LYS A 12 27.98 -1.59 8.91
CA LYS A 12 27.39 -1.07 9.17
C LYS A 12 26.68 -0.99 8.98
N ASP A 13 26.87 -1.99 9.19
CA ASP A 13 26.26 -1.33 9.59
C ASP A 13 25.67 -1.46 9.21
N THR A 14 25.77 -2.35 9.33
CA THR A 14 25.22 -1.76 9.67
C THR A 14 24.83 -1.84 9.40
N LYS A 15 25.01 -2.77 9.68
CA LYS A 15 24.63 -2.29 10.03
C LYS A 15 24.30 -2.18 9.96
N LYS A 16 24.47 -3.11 10.21
CA LYS A 16 24.17 -2.53 10.62
C LYS A 16 24.07 -2.42 10.56
N ALA A 17 24.20 -3.28 10.70
CA ALA A 17 24.05 -2.60 11.04
C ALA A 17 24.22 -2.51 10.80
N GLU A 18 24.21 -3.07 10.90
CA GLU A 18 24.29 -2.40 11.06
C GLU A 18 24.33 -2.07 10.97
N LYS A 19 24.68 -2.89 11.35
CA LYS A 19 24.69 -2.25 11.51
C LYS A 19 24.40 -2.31 11.65
N ALA A 20 24.44 -2.81 11.94
CA ALA A 20 23.70 -2.80 12.06
C ALA A 20 22.91 -2.69 11.87
N PRO A 21 22.93 -3.30 11.83
CA PRO A 21 21.80 -2.81 11.17
C PRO A 21 20.60 -2.67 12.04
N ALA A 22 19.78 -1.69 11.85
CA ALA A 22 18.59 -1.55 12.64
C ALA A 22 17.69 -2.77 12.46
N LYS A 23 17.02 -3.19 13.54
CA LYS A 23 16.04 -4.26 13.43
C LYS A 23 14.88 -3.80 12.55
N PRO A 24 14.37 -4.66 11.68
CA PRO A 24 13.19 -4.30 10.90
C PRO A 24 12.01 -3.97 11.80
N SER A 25 11.28 -2.94 11.44
CA SER A 25 10.04 -2.58 12.10
C SER A 25 8.86 -3.16 11.32
N THR A 26 7.74 -3.31 11.99
CA THR A 26 6.52 -3.76 11.35
C THR A 26 5.72 -2.54 10.88
N PHE A 27 5.26 -2.61 9.66
CA PHE A 27 4.44 -1.55 9.06
C PHE A 27 3.13 -2.13 8.57
N LEU A 28 2.11 -1.29 8.57
CA LEU A 28 0.80 -1.63 8.02
C LEU A 28 0.54 -0.73 6.82
N ALA A 29 0.26 -1.35 5.68
CA ALA A 29 -0.10 -0.64 4.47
C ALA A 29 -1.59 -0.83 4.21
N ARG A 30 -2.30 0.27 3.96
CA ARG A 30 -3.68 0.22 3.52
C ARG A 30 -3.70 0.60 2.05
N VAL A 31 -4.12 -0.35 1.22
CA VAL A 31 -4.07 -0.21 -0.23
C VAL A 31 -5.50 -0.14 -0.77
N TYR A 32 -5.76 0.90 -1.55
CA TYR A 32 -7.07 1.12 -2.17
C TYR A 32 -6.91 0.96 -3.68
N VAL A 33 -7.65 0.02 -4.26
CA VAL A 33 -7.60 -0.26 -5.69
C VAL A 33 -8.98 0.00 -6.27
N SER A 34 -9.04 0.82 -7.32
CA SER A 34 -10.30 1.13 -7.97
C SER A 34 -10.12 1.11 -9.47
N LEU A 35 -11.23 0.93 -10.19
CA LEU A 35 -11.22 0.99 -11.64
C LEU A 35 -10.96 2.42 -12.10
N LYS A 36 -10.27 2.56 -13.22
CA LYS A 36 -10.07 3.87 -13.84
C LYS A 36 -11.43 4.47 -14.18
N PRO A 37 -11.57 5.81 -14.15
CA PRO A 37 -12.88 6.44 -14.33
C PRO A 37 -13.62 6.05 -15.60
N THR A 38 -12.90 5.72 -16.67
CA THR A 38 -13.52 5.36 -17.95
C THR A 38 -13.91 3.91 -18.05
N VAL A 39 -13.54 3.10 -17.05
CA VAL A 39 -13.85 1.67 -17.06
C VAL A 39 -15.21 1.44 -16.39
N ASN A 40 -16.04 0.62 -17.02
CA ASN A 40 -17.36 0.29 -16.50
C ASN A 40 -17.26 -0.49 -15.19
N ASP A 41 -18.14 -0.16 -14.25
CA ASP A 41 -18.17 -0.76 -12.91
C ASP A 41 -19.57 -1.31 -12.64
N PRO A 42 -19.83 -2.57 -13.06
CA PRO A 42 -21.16 -3.15 -12.87
C PRO A 42 -21.59 -3.25 -11.42
N GLU A 43 -20.65 -3.52 -10.51
CA GLU A 43 -20.96 -3.60 -9.09
C GLU A 43 -21.40 -2.24 -8.54
N GLY A 44 -20.68 -1.19 -8.89
CA GLY A 44 -21.05 0.16 -8.47
C GLY A 44 -22.42 0.58 -9.00
N ILE A 45 -22.70 0.23 -10.26
CA ILE A 45 -24.01 0.52 -10.86
C ILE A 45 -25.13 -0.18 -10.11
N THR A 46 -24.93 -1.47 -9.77
CA THR A 46 -25.91 -2.25 -9.03
C THR A 46 -26.16 -1.65 -7.63
N ILE A 47 -25.08 -1.28 -6.94
CA ILE A 47 -25.20 -0.68 -5.62
C ILE A 47 -25.93 0.65 -5.68
N GLY A 48 -25.60 1.48 -6.68
CA GLY A 48 -26.29 2.76 -6.87
C GLY A 48 -27.78 2.61 -7.06
N GLY A 49 -28.18 1.62 -7.90
CA GLY A 49 -29.59 1.32 -8.09
C GLY A 49 -30.27 0.87 -6.81
N ALA A 50 -29.61 0.02 -6.05
CA ALA A 50 -30.16 -0.46 -4.78
C ALA A 50 -30.34 0.67 -3.78
N LEU A 51 -29.39 1.60 -3.71
CA LEU A 51 -29.49 2.75 -2.82
C LEU A 51 -30.68 3.64 -3.20
N GLY A 52 -30.87 3.85 -4.52
CA GLY A 52 -32.02 4.60 -4.99
C GLY A 52 -33.35 3.93 -4.57
N SER A 53 -33.41 2.60 -4.69
CA SER A 53 -34.61 1.84 -4.29
C SER A 53 -34.87 1.94 -2.79
N LEU A 54 -33.83 2.17 -2.00
CA LEU A 54 -33.95 2.34 -0.55
C LEU A 54 -34.30 3.79 -0.15
N GLY A 55 -34.45 4.67 -1.13
CA GLY A 55 -34.86 6.05 -0.86
C GLY A 55 -33.71 7.06 -0.81
N PHE A 56 -32.49 6.65 -1.10
CA PHE A 56 -31.34 7.56 -1.09
C PHE A 56 -31.21 8.26 -2.43
N GLU A 57 -32.13 9.17 -2.70
CA GLU A 57 -32.24 9.81 -4.01
C GLU A 57 -31.13 10.82 -4.28
N SER A 58 -30.38 11.23 -3.24
CA SER A 58 -29.28 12.17 -3.40
C SER A 58 -28.01 11.52 -3.99
N VAL A 59 -28.00 10.18 -4.06
CA VAL A 59 -26.83 9.46 -4.59
C VAL A 59 -26.80 9.60 -6.12
N THR A 60 -25.73 10.17 -6.62
CA THR A 60 -25.58 10.41 -8.07
C THR A 60 -24.64 9.39 -8.73
N GLY A 61 -23.92 8.60 -7.96
CA GLY A 61 -23.06 7.56 -8.51
C GLY A 61 -22.37 6.79 -7.41
N VAL A 62 -22.01 5.55 -7.74
CA VAL A 62 -21.27 4.68 -6.84
C VAL A 62 -20.17 4.02 -7.65
N ARG A 63 -18.96 4.02 -7.10
CA ARG A 63 -17.83 3.28 -7.67
C ARG A 63 -17.35 2.31 -6.60
N SER A 64 -17.17 1.05 -6.98
CA SER A 64 -16.65 0.06 -6.05
C SER A 64 -15.16 -0.14 -6.28
N GLY A 65 -14.52 -0.83 -5.36
CA GLY A 65 -13.11 -1.11 -5.46
C GLY A 65 -12.71 -2.16 -4.45
N ARG A 66 -11.41 -2.38 -4.35
CA ARG A 66 -10.85 -3.36 -3.42
C ARG A 66 -9.99 -2.65 -2.40
N PHE A 67 -9.97 -3.22 -1.22
CA PHE A 67 -9.15 -2.71 -0.12
C PHE A 67 -8.29 -3.85 0.42
N PHE A 68 -6.99 -3.60 0.55
CA PHE A 68 -6.08 -4.57 1.13
C PHE A 68 -5.38 -3.97 2.33
N GLN A 69 -5.17 -4.79 3.35
CA GLN A 69 -4.29 -4.44 4.45
C GLN A 69 -3.10 -5.39 4.38
N VAL A 70 -1.92 -4.82 4.22
CA VAL A 70 -0.69 -5.60 4.11
C VAL A 70 0.19 -5.28 5.30
N THR A 71 0.55 -6.29 6.07
CA THR A 71 1.49 -6.14 7.17
C THR A 71 2.84 -6.62 6.68
N LEU A 72 3.86 -5.79 6.83
CA LEU A 72 5.19 -6.13 6.34
C LEU A 72 6.26 -5.63 7.30
N LYS A 73 7.43 -6.23 7.18
CA LYS A 73 8.61 -5.77 7.91
C LYS A 73 9.54 -5.08 6.95
N ALA A 74 10.09 -3.96 7.38
CA ALA A 74 11.02 -3.19 6.58
C ALA A 74 11.98 -2.45 7.50
N ALA A 75 13.13 -2.08 6.97
CA ALA A 75 14.14 -1.38 7.74
C ALA A 75 13.65 0.01 8.15
N ASP A 76 12.92 0.68 7.28
CA ASP A 76 12.38 2.00 7.56
C ASP A 76 11.13 2.23 6.72
N ALA A 77 10.48 3.38 6.95
CA ALA A 77 9.25 3.71 6.24
C ALA A 77 9.47 3.83 4.73
N LYS A 78 10.62 4.35 4.33
CA LYS A 78 10.94 4.53 2.91
C LYS A 78 10.99 3.18 2.19
N GLU A 79 11.63 2.19 2.81
CA GLU A 79 11.68 0.85 2.24
C GLU A 79 10.29 0.23 2.19
N ALA A 80 9.49 0.42 3.24
CA ALA A 80 8.14 -0.10 3.28
C ALA A 80 7.29 0.47 2.14
N VAL A 81 7.38 1.79 1.92
CA VAL A 81 6.66 2.43 0.82
C VAL A 81 7.08 1.87 -0.53
N SER A 82 8.39 1.71 -0.74
CA SER A 82 8.91 1.16 -1.99
C SER A 82 8.39 -0.25 -2.25
N GLN A 83 8.38 -1.09 -1.22
CA GLN A 83 7.90 -2.47 -1.36
C GLN A 83 6.40 -2.50 -1.65
N VAL A 84 5.61 -1.68 -0.96
CA VAL A 84 4.17 -1.66 -1.17
C VAL A 84 3.83 -1.17 -2.57
N ASP A 85 4.55 -0.17 -3.07
CA ASP A 85 4.34 0.31 -4.43
C ASP A 85 4.59 -0.81 -5.44
N GLN A 86 5.64 -1.59 -5.25
CA GLN A 86 5.92 -2.72 -6.13
C GLN A 86 4.86 -3.81 -6.02
N MET A 87 4.37 -4.08 -4.80
CA MET A 87 3.29 -5.05 -4.63
C MET A 87 2.06 -4.63 -5.42
N CYS A 88 1.70 -3.35 -5.35
CA CYS A 88 0.54 -2.83 -6.06
C CYS A 88 0.70 -2.97 -7.56
N SER A 89 1.83 -2.54 -8.11
CA SER A 89 2.03 -2.53 -9.56
C SER A 89 2.19 -3.93 -10.14
N ARG A 90 2.68 -4.88 -9.32
CA ARG A 90 2.99 -6.23 -9.83
C ARG A 90 1.90 -7.25 -9.55
N LEU A 91 1.02 -7.01 -8.58
CA LEU A 91 0.03 -8.00 -8.19
C LEU A 91 -1.31 -7.41 -7.78
N LEU A 92 -1.32 -6.41 -6.90
CA LEU A 92 -2.56 -6.00 -6.24
C LEU A 92 -3.50 -5.22 -7.16
N ALA A 93 -2.98 -4.53 -8.15
CA ALA A 93 -3.77 -3.77 -9.10
C ALA A 93 -3.43 -4.18 -10.53
N ASN A 94 -4.44 -4.16 -11.39
CA ASN A 94 -4.24 -4.36 -12.82
C ASN A 94 -3.99 -3.00 -13.46
N PRO A 95 -2.76 -2.68 -13.90
CA PRO A 95 -2.45 -1.33 -14.36
C PRO A 95 -3.17 -0.92 -15.63
N VAL A 96 -3.75 -1.88 -16.35
CA VAL A 96 -4.49 -1.57 -17.59
C VAL A 96 -5.84 -0.92 -17.27
N ILE A 97 -6.55 -1.42 -16.25
CA ILE A 97 -7.91 -0.98 -15.96
C ILE A 97 -8.09 -0.39 -14.55
N GLU A 98 -7.08 -0.51 -13.70
CA GLU A 98 -7.19 -0.07 -12.30
C GLU A 98 -6.14 0.97 -11.94
N THR A 99 -6.50 1.79 -10.95
CA THR A 99 -5.54 2.68 -10.29
C THR A 99 -5.46 2.27 -8.82
N TYR A 100 -4.42 2.73 -8.14
CA TYR A 100 -4.28 2.41 -6.73
C TYR A 100 -3.69 3.61 -5.99
N SER A 101 -3.99 3.63 -4.70
CA SER A 101 -3.32 4.52 -3.76
C SER A 101 -3.11 3.73 -2.49
N PHE A 102 -2.21 4.21 -1.64
CA PHE A 102 -1.95 3.52 -0.39
C PHE A 102 -1.36 4.47 0.64
N GLU A 103 -1.46 4.07 1.89
CA GLU A 103 -0.78 4.73 2.99
C GLU A 103 -0.04 3.67 3.79
N VAL A 104 1.10 4.04 4.34
CA VAL A 104 1.92 3.14 5.16
C VAL A 104 2.11 3.80 6.51
N ILE A 105 1.75 3.06 7.55
CA ILE A 105 1.91 3.52 8.91
C ILE A 105 2.70 2.49 9.70
N LYS A 106 3.35 2.94 10.75
CA LYS A 106 4.06 2.03 11.64
C LYS A 106 3.03 1.29 12.48
N ALA A 107 3.14 -0.03 12.46
CA ALA A 107 2.19 -0.85 13.20
C ALA A 107 2.55 -0.94 14.68
#